data_95bb834c0c39be81c46f55cf2c28c704
#
_entry.id   95bb834c0c39be81c46f55cf2c28c704
#
_cell.length_a   1.000
_cell.length_b   1.000
_cell.length_c   1.000
_cell.angle_alpha   90.00
_cell.angle_beta   90.00
_cell.angle_gamma   90.00
#
_symmetry.space_group_name_H-M   'P 1'
#
loop_
_entity.id
_entity.type
_entity.pdbx_description
1 polymer ?
#
loop_
_entity_poly.entity_id
_entity_poly.type
_entity_poly.pdbx_seq_one_letter_code
_entity_poly.pdbx_strand_id
1 'polypeptide(L)'
;MLSQEENDLLTQVGRGTPMGELWRRYWLPIAASSELIAKPTKAVRLLGEDLVLYRDKQGRPGLIGPQCAHRRMSMMLGIPDNDGLRCPYHGWLYGKDGKCLEQPYESAEDPTSRFK
;
A
#
# COMPACT_ATOMS: atom_id res chain seq x y z
N MET A 1 5.73 -11.51 36.25
CA MET A 1 6.48 -11.00 35.09
C MET A 1 6.26 -11.98 33.95
N LEU A 2 5.98 -11.50 32.75
CA LEU A 2 5.82 -12.36 31.57
C LEU A 2 7.16 -13.02 31.22
N SER A 3 7.13 -14.28 30.80
CA SER A 3 8.26 -14.89 30.11
C SER A 3 8.52 -14.26 28.75
N GLN A 4 9.69 -14.49 28.16
CA GLN A 4 10.00 -14.01 26.81
C GLN A 4 8.98 -14.54 25.78
N GLU A 5 8.60 -15.79 25.90
CA GLU A 5 7.63 -16.44 25.01
C GLU A 5 6.24 -15.79 25.12
N GLU A 6 5.76 -15.54 26.32
CA GLU A 6 4.49 -14.81 26.53
C GLU A 6 4.55 -13.38 26.02
N ASN A 7 5.67 -12.69 26.21
CA ASN A 7 5.88 -11.35 25.67
C ASN A 7 5.84 -11.34 24.14
N ASP A 8 6.54 -12.25 23.49
CA ASP A 8 6.58 -12.39 22.04
C ASP A 8 5.18 -12.69 21.48
N LEU A 9 4.44 -13.58 22.13
CA LEU A 9 3.06 -13.89 21.75
C LEU A 9 2.15 -12.65 21.74
N LEU A 10 2.34 -11.73 22.69
CA LEU A 10 1.51 -10.53 22.84
C LEU A 10 1.98 -9.35 21.98
N THR A 11 3.25 -9.31 21.60
CA THR A 11 3.84 -8.10 20.97
C THR A 11 4.19 -8.26 19.50
N GLN A 12 4.43 -9.47 19.03
CA GLN A 12 4.74 -9.70 17.62
C GLN A 12 3.47 -9.63 16.75
N VAL A 13 3.45 -8.68 15.82
CA VAL A 13 2.26 -8.37 14.99
C VAL A 13 2.47 -8.62 13.50
N GLY A 14 3.59 -9.21 13.09
CA GLY A 14 3.86 -9.59 11.72
C GLY A 14 2.88 -10.65 11.19
N ARG A 15 2.94 -10.92 9.89
CA ARG A 15 2.13 -11.97 9.26
C ARG A 15 2.45 -13.33 9.89
N GLY A 16 1.40 -14.12 10.13
CA GLY A 16 1.53 -15.45 10.71
C GLY A 16 1.72 -15.47 12.23
N THR A 17 1.84 -14.32 12.90
CA THR A 17 1.84 -14.25 14.35
C THR A 17 0.41 -14.20 14.89
N PRO A 18 0.12 -14.80 16.07
CA PRO A 18 -1.25 -14.81 16.63
C PRO A 18 -1.82 -13.41 16.83
N MET A 19 -1.04 -12.49 17.39
CA MET A 19 -1.47 -11.11 17.60
C MET A 19 -1.62 -10.34 16.27
N GLY A 20 -0.73 -10.58 15.30
CA GLY A 20 -0.83 -10.01 13.97
C GLY A 20 -2.11 -10.42 13.24
N GLU A 21 -2.46 -11.70 13.31
CA GLU A 21 -3.70 -12.23 12.72
C GLU A 21 -4.95 -11.68 13.45
N LEU A 22 -4.88 -11.51 14.77
CA LEU A 22 -5.96 -10.89 15.54
C LEU A 22 -6.19 -9.43 15.10
N TRP A 23 -5.14 -8.61 15.09
CA TRP A 23 -5.25 -7.19 14.73
C TRP A 23 -5.73 -6.95 13.30
N ARG A 24 -5.42 -7.84 12.35
CA ARG A 24 -5.90 -7.75 10.97
C ARG A 24 -7.42 -7.90 10.81
N ARG A 25 -8.12 -8.28 11.86
CA ARG A 25 -9.59 -8.37 11.89
C ARG A 25 -10.27 -7.09 12.37
N TYR A 26 -9.51 -6.08 12.78
CA TYR A 26 -10.02 -4.82 13.31
C TYR A 26 -9.67 -3.65 12.41
N TRP A 27 -10.48 -2.61 12.47
CA TRP A 27 -10.15 -1.32 11.89
C TRP A 27 -9.09 -0.63 12.74
N LEU A 28 -7.99 -0.23 12.09
CA LEU A 28 -6.88 0.46 12.74
C LEU A 28 -6.76 1.87 12.17
N PRO A 29 -6.65 2.91 13.03
CA PRO A 29 -6.35 4.25 12.55
C PRO A 29 -4.91 4.29 12.03
N ILE A 30 -4.69 4.87 10.84
CA ILE A 30 -3.37 4.95 10.21
C ILE A 30 -2.84 6.37 10.22
N ALA A 31 -3.68 7.34 9.85
CA ALA A 31 -3.33 8.75 9.74
C ALA A 31 -4.58 9.61 9.70
N ALA A 32 -4.45 10.89 10.01
CA ALA A 32 -5.51 11.86 9.76
C ALA A 32 -5.59 12.16 8.25
N SER A 33 -6.80 12.22 7.69
CA SER A 33 -7.01 12.52 6.26
C SER A 33 -6.46 13.89 5.85
N SER A 34 -6.41 14.85 6.80
CA SER A 34 -5.81 16.17 6.60
C SER A 34 -4.32 16.14 6.30
N GLU A 35 -3.58 15.13 6.76
CA GLU A 35 -2.16 14.98 6.47
C GLU A 35 -1.88 14.77 4.97
N LEU A 36 -2.84 14.19 4.24
CA LEU A 36 -2.72 13.91 2.81
C LEU A 36 -3.16 15.09 1.91
N ILE A 37 -3.53 16.23 2.49
CA ILE A 37 -3.91 17.42 1.70
C ILE A 37 -2.66 18.09 1.16
N ALA A 38 -1.67 18.35 2.02
CA ALA A 38 -0.44 19.03 1.62
C ALA A 38 0.55 18.08 0.91
N LYS A 39 0.59 16.82 1.33
CA LYS A 39 1.42 15.76 0.71
C LYS A 39 0.52 14.56 0.44
N PRO A 40 0.17 14.30 -0.82
CA PRO A 40 -0.82 13.27 -1.16
C PRO A 40 -0.31 11.84 -0.99
N THR A 41 0.95 11.64 -0.63
CA THR A 41 1.55 10.33 -0.31
C THR A 41 2.25 10.35 1.04
N LYS A 42 2.12 9.26 1.79
CA LYS A 42 2.76 9.09 3.10
C LYS A 42 3.22 7.65 3.28
N ALA A 43 4.49 7.47 3.67
CA ALA A 43 4.96 6.16 4.11
C ALA A 43 4.33 5.83 5.47
N VAL A 44 3.80 4.65 5.59
CA VAL A 44 3.25 4.12 6.84
C VAL A 44 3.75 2.72 7.08
N ARG A 45 3.95 2.36 8.35
CA ARG A 45 4.24 0.99 8.75
C ARG A 45 3.11 0.49 9.62
N LEU A 46 2.50 -0.62 9.21
CA LEU A 46 1.36 -1.20 9.89
C LEU A 46 1.53 -2.71 10.01
N LEU A 47 1.44 -3.22 11.23
CA LEU A 47 1.56 -4.64 11.53
C LEU A 47 2.80 -5.31 10.89
N GLY A 48 3.94 -4.59 10.94
CA GLY A 48 5.20 -5.05 10.37
C GLY A 48 5.35 -4.89 8.85
N GLU A 49 4.37 -4.31 8.17
CA GLU A 49 4.39 -4.09 6.72
C GLU A 49 4.62 -2.61 6.38
N ASP A 50 5.53 -2.36 5.45
CA ASP A 50 5.74 -1.03 4.89
C ASP A 50 4.75 -0.81 3.74
N LEU A 51 4.03 0.31 3.80
CA LEU A 51 2.96 0.65 2.87
C LEU A 51 3.04 2.13 2.49
N VAL A 52 2.38 2.49 1.41
CA VAL A 52 2.15 3.89 1.00
C VAL A 52 0.68 4.19 1.09
N LEU A 53 0.35 5.10 1.99
CA LEU A 53 -0.96 5.73 2.08
C LEU A 53 -0.99 6.91 1.12
N TYR A 54 -2.03 7.04 0.31
CA TYR A 54 -2.16 8.15 -0.63
C TYR A 54 -3.59 8.69 -0.68
N ARG A 55 -3.74 9.87 -1.28
CA ARG A 55 -5.02 10.47 -1.63
C ARG A 55 -5.05 10.72 -3.13
N ASP A 56 -6.07 10.22 -3.82
CA ASP A 56 -6.25 10.44 -5.25
C ASP A 56 -6.79 11.85 -5.56
N LYS A 57 -6.92 12.20 -6.85
CA LYS A 57 -7.45 13.51 -7.27
C LYS A 57 -8.93 13.71 -6.91
N GLN A 58 -9.67 12.64 -6.65
CA GLN A 58 -11.05 12.70 -6.19
C GLN A 58 -11.17 12.81 -4.67
N GLY A 59 -10.04 12.87 -3.96
CA GLY A 59 -10.00 12.98 -2.51
C GLY A 59 -10.16 11.65 -1.77
N ARG A 60 -10.12 10.52 -2.46
CA ARG A 60 -10.28 9.18 -1.87
C ARG A 60 -8.95 8.65 -1.38
N PRO A 61 -8.89 8.06 -0.18
CA PRO A 61 -7.68 7.41 0.29
C PRO A 61 -7.46 6.04 -0.36
N GLY A 62 -6.19 5.65 -0.52
CA GLY A 62 -5.78 4.31 -0.90
C GLY A 62 -4.54 3.90 -0.13
N LEU A 63 -4.38 2.60 0.08
CA LEU A 63 -3.25 2.00 0.78
C LEU A 63 -2.67 0.89 -0.09
N ILE A 64 -1.41 1.04 -0.48
CA ILE A 64 -0.76 0.14 -1.43
C ILE A 64 0.64 -0.25 -0.98
N GLY A 65 1.22 -1.25 -1.63
CA GLY A 65 2.62 -1.61 -1.44
C GLY A 65 3.58 -0.47 -1.78
N PRO A 66 4.77 -0.43 -1.16
CA PRO A 66 5.69 0.70 -1.27
C PRO A 66 6.41 0.78 -2.62
N GLN A 67 6.36 -0.27 -3.42
CA GLN A 67 7.11 -0.38 -4.67
C GLN A 67 6.22 -0.77 -5.84
N CYS A 68 6.43 -0.10 -6.98
CA CYS A 68 5.82 -0.47 -8.25
C CYS A 68 6.25 -1.89 -8.67
N ALA A 69 5.29 -2.72 -9.06
CA ALA A 69 5.54 -4.11 -9.46
C ALA A 69 6.41 -4.24 -10.73
N HIS A 70 6.45 -3.20 -11.57
CA HIS A 70 7.22 -3.20 -12.81
C HIS A 70 8.74 -3.23 -12.54
N ARG A 71 9.29 -2.15 -11.94
CA ARG A 71 10.73 -1.99 -11.67
C ARG A 71 11.03 -1.46 -10.29
N ARG A 72 10.18 -1.74 -9.31
CA ARG A 72 10.38 -1.41 -7.90
C ARG A 72 10.58 0.07 -7.59
N MET A 73 10.11 0.95 -8.46
CA MET A 73 10.10 2.39 -8.19
C MET A 73 9.28 2.68 -6.93
N SER A 74 9.77 3.56 -6.08
CA SER A 74 9.06 3.95 -4.86
C SER A 74 7.74 4.64 -5.19
N MET A 75 6.64 4.08 -4.68
CA MET A 75 5.31 4.67 -4.83
C MET A 75 5.08 5.89 -3.93
N MET A 76 6.01 6.19 -3.01
CA MET A 76 6.05 7.47 -2.30
C MET A 76 6.19 8.68 -3.25
N LEU A 77 6.82 8.46 -4.40
CA LEU A 77 6.99 9.47 -5.47
C LEU A 77 5.84 9.42 -6.48
N GLY A 78 4.83 8.60 -6.23
CA GLY A 78 3.68 8.44 -7.08
C GLY A 78 2.90 9.74 -7.29
N ILE A 79 2.27 9.86 -8.45
CA ILE A 79 1.47 11.01 -8.84
C ILE A 79 0.00 10.64 -8.68
N PRO A 80 -0.77 11.35 -7.83
CA PRO A 80 -2.20 11.13 -7.71
C PRO A 80 -2.91 11.27 -9.06
N ASP A 81 -3.77 10.32 -9.37
CA ASP A 81 -4.64 10.33 -10.55
C ASP A 81 -6.10 10.19 -10.11
N ASN A 82 -7.04 10.19 -11.05
CA ASN A 82 -8.47 10.14 -10.75
C ASN A 82 -8.87 8.85 -10.03
N ASP A 83 -8.28 7.72 -10.39
CA ASP A 83 -8.67 6.43 -9.85
C ASP A 83 -7.56 5.71 -9.06
N GLY A 84 -6.50 6.45 -8.70
CA GLY A 84 -5.41 5.83 -7.96
C GLY A 84 -4.12 6.64 -7.91
N LEU A 85 -3.01 5.92 -7.76
CA LEU A 85 -1.65 6.47 -7.73
C LEU A 85 -0.85 5.96 -8.93
N ARG A 86 -0.31 6.90 -9.71
CA ARG A 86 0.47 6.60 -10.92
C ARG A 86 1.97 6.56 -10.59
N CYS A 87 2.62 5.49 -10.99
CA CYS A 87 4.08 5.38 -10.90
C CYS A 87 4.74 6.41 -11.84
N PRO A 88 5.66 7.25 -11.35
CA PRO A 88 6.27 8.30 -12.18
C PRO A 88 7.28 7.76 -13.19
N TYR A 89 7.67 6.49 -13.07
CA TYR A 89 8.70 5.92 -13.94
C TYR A 89 8.14 5.50 -15.31
N HIS A 90 7.13 4.61 -15.34
CA HIS A 90 6.54 4.13 -16.60
C HIS A 90 5.00 4.25 -16.63
N GLY A 91 4.42 5.01 -15.72
CA GLY A 91 3.01 5.36 -15.76
C GLY A 91 2.02 4.28 -15.31
N TRP A 92 2.48 3.16 -14.71
CA TRP A 92 1.56 2.16 -14.18
C TRP A 92 0.66 2.76 -13.11
N LEU A 93 -0.65 2.56 -13.23
CA LEU A 93 -1.66 3.08 -12.31
C LEU A 93 -2.10 2.00 -11.33
N TYR A 94 -2.08 2.31 -10.04
CA TYR A 94 -2.54 1.42 -8.98
C TYR A 94 -3.76 2.00 -8.28
N GLY A 95 -4.81 1.20 -8.18
CA GLY A 95 -6.03 1.54 -7.46
C GLY A 95 -5.86 1.51 -5.94
N LYS A 96 -6.92 1.91 -5.24
CA LYS A 96 -6.96 1.99 -3.77
C LYS A 96 -6.70 0.66 -3.05
N ASP A 97 -6.92 -0.45 -3.73
CA ASP A 97 -6.73 -1.82 -3.24
C ASP A 97 -5.40 -2.45 -3.69
N GLY A 98 -4.54 -1.66 -4.34
CA GLY A 98 -3.24 -2.10 -4.83
C GLY A 98 -3.26 -2.83 -6.16
N LYS A 99 -4.43 -3.01 -6.79
CA LYS A 99 -4.51 -3.60 -8.13
C LYS A 99 -3.93 -2.65 -9.17
N CYS A 100 -3.16 -3.18 -10.12
CA CYS A 100 -2.72 -2.44 -11.29
C CYS A 100 -3.89 -2.27 -12.25
N LEU A 101 -4.30 -1.01 -12.47
CA LEU A 101 -5.43 -0.65 -13.31
C LEU A 101 -5.02 -0.36 -14.76
N GLU A 102 -3.83 0.21 -14.97
CA GLU A 102 -3.30 0.58 -16.27
C GLU A 102 -1.81 0.28 -16.39
N GLN A 103 -1.43 -0.18 -17.55
CA GLN A 103 -0.06 -0.46 -17.97
C GLN A 103 0.16 0.18 -19.35
N PRO A 104 0.53 1.47 -19.45
CA PRO A 104 0.45 2.26 -20.68
C PRO A 104 1.19 1.72 -21.90
N TYR A 105 2.25 0.94 -21.68
CA TYR A 105 3.08 0.39 -22.77
C TYR A 105 2.86 -1.11 -22.99
N GLU A 106 1.86 -1.69 -22.32
CA GLU A 106 1.52 -3.10 -22.46
C GLU A 106 0.21 -3.23 -23.23
N SER A 107 0.19 -4.07 -24.25
CA SER A 107 -1.05 -4.38 -24.94
C SER A 107 -2.02 -5.10 -23.99
N ALA A 108 -3.24 -4.59 -23.90
CA ALA A 108 -4.29 -5.25 -23.13
C ALA A 108 -4.61 -6.67 -23.67
N GLU A 109 -4.23 -6.94 -24.90
CA GLU A 109 -4.46 -8.19 -25.64
C GLU A 109 -3.27 -9.15 -25.55
N ASP A 110 -2.13 -8.74 -24.96
CA ASP A 110 -0.97 -9.62 -24.83
C ASP A 110 -1.24 -10.71 -23.77
N PRO A 111 -1.43 -11.98 -24.20
CA PRO A 111 -1.68 -13.07 -23.27
C PRO A 111 -0.47 -13.45 -22.43
N THR A 112 0.73 -12.95 -22.79
CA THR A 112 1.98 -13.23 -22.08
C THR A 112 2.29 -12.22 -20.98
N SER A 113 1.52 -11.13 -20.86
CA SER A 113 1.71 -10.15 -19.81
C SER A 113 1.51 -10.79 -18.43
N ARG A 114 2.58 -10.83 -17.64
CA ARG A 114 2.60 -11.42 -16.29
C ARG A 114 1.97 -10.54 -15.23
N PHE A 115 1.53 -9.35 -15.59
CA PHE A 115 1.15 -8.28 -14.66
C PHE A 115 -0.33 -7.87 -14.75
N LYS A 116 -1.14 -8.76 -15.30
CA LYS A 116 -2.60 -8.56 -15.34
C LYS A 116 -3.25 -8.89 -14.01
#